data_40e2269cb09372608efb9525b3b0fc4b
#
_entry.id   40e2269cb09372608efb9525b3b0fc4b
#
_cell.length_a   1.000
_cell.length_b   1.000
_cell.length_c   1.000
_cell.angle_alpha   90.00
_cell.angle_beta   90.00
_cell.angle_gamma   90.00
#
_symmetry.space_group_name_H-M   'P 1'
#
loop_
_entity.id
_entity.type
_entity.pdbx_description
1 polymer ?
#
loop_
_entity_poly.entity_id
_entity_poly.type
_entity_poly.pdbx_seq_one_letter_code
_entity_poly.pdbx_strand_id
1 'polypeptide(L)'
;LIWLVTKPLRVFAGIDMGSKSRNKGASGERELIHEVEQWTGVRLERNLSQAFGGGHDLIGLDEWAIECKRYASISNADKAAFWRQAVDQARRVDKTPAVCFRQDRDQWRVLVPYPTDIYNIDDFRRSAEISLELFCGLITEKII
;
A
#
# COMPACT_ATOMS: atom_id res chain seq x y z
N LEU A 1 -2.53 9.83 -17.13
CA LEU A 1 -3.68 9.82 -18.05
C LEU A 1 -4.27 8.42 -18.22
N ILE A 2 -3.45 7.44 -18.57
CA ILE A 2 -3.88 6.03 -18.68
C ILE A 2 -4.38 5.50 -17.33
N TRP A 3 -3.76 5.92 -16.26
CA TRP A 3 -4.12 5.56 -14.92
C TRP A 3 -5.49 6.10 -14.50
N LEU A 4 -5.84 7.30 -14.93
CA LEU A 4 -7.15 7.90 -14.68
C LEU A 4 -8.27 7.17 -15.41
N VAL A 5 -7.99 6.58 -16.58
CA VAL A 5 -8.95 5.82 -17.36
C VAL A 5 -9.21 4.44 -16.75
N THR A 6 -8.19 3.80 -16.18
CA THR A 6 -8.35 2.48 -15.56
C THR A 6 -9.06 2.51 -14.21
N LYS A 7 -8.95 3.62 -13.48
CA LYS A 7 -9.58 3.78 -12.18
C LYS A 7 -11.12 3.72 -12.22
N PRO A 8 -11.80 4.41 -13.12
CA PRO A 8 -13.25 4.29 -13.26
C PRO A 8 -13.71 2.87 -13.60
N LEU A 9 -13.01 2.17 -14.47
CA LEU A 9 -13.35 0.80 -14.85
C LEU A 9 -13.30 -0.15 -13.65
N ARG A 10 -12.35 0.03 -12.76
CA ARG A 10 -12.26 -0.76 -11.52
C ARG A 10 -13.42 -0.46 -10.58
N VAL A 11 -13.82 0.78 -10.47
CA VAL A 11 -14.98 1.17 -9.67
C VAL A 11 -16.24 0.50 -10.22
N PHE A 12 -16.40 0.45 -11.54
CA PHE A 12 -17.56 -0.22 -12.15
C PHE A 12 -17.55 -1.74 -11.92
N ALA A 13 -16.40 -2.38 -12.05
CA ALA A 13 -16.27 -3.81 -11.79
C ALA A 13 -16.57 -4.14 -10.31
N GLY A 14 -16.36 -3.20 -9.41
CA GLY A 14 -16.59 -3.36 -7.98
C GLY A 14 -17.99 -3.00 -7.49
N ILE A 15 -18.87 -2.47 -8.33
CA ILE A 15 -20.20 -1.98 -7.90
C ILE A 15 -21.03 -3.12 -7.30
N ASP A 16 -21.06 -4.27 -7.92
CA ASP A 16 -21.83 -5.42 -7.43
C ASP A 16 -21.24 -6.05 -6.17
N MET A 17 -20.01 -5.75 -5.85
CA MET A 17 -19.30 -6.27 -4.69
C MET A 17 -18.87 -5.17 -3.70
N GLY A 18 -19.40 -3.98 -3.84
CA GLY A 18 -18.95 -2.79 -3.15
C GLY A 18 -18.91 -2.90 -1.62
N SER A 19 -19.89 -3.56 -1.00
CA SER A 19 -19.90 -3.74 0.45
C SER A 19 -18.86 -4.77 0.92
N LYS A 20 -18.73 -5.88 0.21
CA LYS A 20 -17.72 -6.91 0.51
C LYS A 20 -16.30 -6.40 0.29
N SER A 21 -16.09 -5.63 -0.78
CA SER A 21 -14.80 -5.03 -1.09
C SER A 21 -14.39 -3.98 -0.05
N ARG A 22 -15.34 -3.14 0.39
CA ARG A 22 -15.08 -2.15 1.45
C ARG A 22 -14.80 -2.80 2.80
N ASN A 23 -15.55 -3.85 3.16
CA ASN A 23 -15.32 -4.59 4.39
C ASN A 23 -13.97 -5.29 4.38
N LYS A 24 -13.57 -5.84 3.24
CA LYS A 24 -12.28 -6.49 3.08
C LYS A 24 -11.14 -5.48 3.18
N GLY A 25 -11.30 -4.26 2.66
CA GLY A 25 -10.35 -3.17 2.79
C GLY A 25 -10.11 -2.77 4.25
N ALA A 26 -11.16 -2.47 4.99
CA ALA A 26 -11.07 -2.11 6.41
C ALA A 26 -10.51 -3.26 7.25
N SER A 27 -10.91 -4.48 6.97
CA SER A 27 -10.38 -5.67 7.65
C SER A 27 -8.90 -5.86 7.35
N GLY A 28 -8.48 -5.66 6.09
CA GLY A 28 -7.09 -5.75 5.69
C GLY A 28 -6.21 -4.72 6.36
N GLU A 29 -6.67 -3.48 6.47
CA GLU A 29 -5.95 -2.43 7.20
C GLU A 29 -5.74 -2.79 8.67
N ARG A 30 -6.76 -3.30 9.36
CA ARG A 30 -6.64 -3.72 10.76
C ARG A 30 -5.68 -4.89 10.92
N GLU A 31 -5.75 -5.85 10.01
CA GLU A 31 -4.84 -7.00 9.99
C GLU A 31 -3.39 -6.54 9.81
N LEU A 32 -3.13 -5.64 8.88
CA LEU A 32 -1.79 -5.10 8.64
C LEU A 32 -1.27 -4.31 9.84
N ILE A 33 -2.10 -3.47 10.45
CA ILE A 33 -1.75 -2.73 11.65
C ILE A 33 -1.30 -3.70 12.76
N HIS A 34 -2.04 -4.77 12.97
CA HIS A 34 -1.71 -5.78 13.96
C HIS A 34 -0.38 -6.48 13.66
N GLU A 35 -0.18 -6.91 12.41
CA GLU A 35 1.06 -7.58 11.99
C GLU A 35 2.29 -6.68 12.15
N VAL A 36 2.21 -5.43 11.74
CA VAL A 36 3.32 -4.47 11.89
C VAL A 36 3.63 -4.23 13.37
N GLU A 37 2.62 -4.10 14.22
CA GLU A 37 2.81 -3.92 15.65
C GLU A 37 3.50 -5.13 16.29
N GLN A 38 3.15 -6.34 15.87
CA GLN A 38 3.80 -7.57 16.35
C GLN A 38 5.30 -7.61 16.02
N TRP A 39 5.68 -7.15 14.83
CA TRP A 39 7.08 -7.18 14.38
C TRP A 39 7.92 -6.01 14.90
N THR A 40 7.31 -4.83 15.08
CA THR A 40 8.05 -3.58 15.31
C THR A 40 7.74 -2.91 16.63
N GLY A 41 6.62 -3.22 17.24
CA GLY A 41 6.07 -2.46 18.37
C GLY A 41 5.47 -1.13 17.96
N VAL A 42 5.53 -0.75 16.67
CA VAL A 42 4.95 0.49 16.16
C VAL A 42 3.48 0.27 15.83
N ARG A 43 2.61 1.09 16.40
CA ARG A 43 1.18 1.04 16.13
C ARG A 43 0.80 2.03 15.04
N LEU A 44 0.51 1.51 13.86
CA LEU A 44 -0.04 2.30 12.76
C LEU A 44 -1.51 2.61 13.03
N GLU A 45 -1.99 3.69 12.42
CA GLU A 45 -3.38 4.11 12.50
C GLU A 45 -3.96 4.28 11.09
N ARG A 46 -5.27 4.10 10.98
CA ARG A 46 -5.97 4.36 9.72
C ARG A 46 -6.01 5.87 9.48
N ASN A 47 -5.70 6.27 8.25
CA ASN A 47 -5.77 7.66 7.85
C ASN A 47 -7.20 8.03 7.44
N LEU A 48 -7.99 8.49 8.40
CA LEU A 48 -9.40 8.83 8.17
C LEU A 48 -9.58 10.08 7.32
N SER A 49 -8.58 10.94 7.22
CA SER A 49 -8.65 12.15 6.40
C SER A 49 -8.58 11.87 4.90
N GLN A 50 -8.15 10.69 4.46
CA GLN A 50 -8.09 10.33 3.05
C GLN A 50 -9.47 10.38 2.36
N ALA A 51 -10.56 10.23 3.11
CA ALA A 51 -11.92 10.29 2.57
C ALA A 51 -12.25 11.64 1.94
N PHE A 52 -11.57 12.70 2.33
CA PHE A 52 -11.86 14.07 1.89
C PHE A 52 -10.83 14.64 0.90
N GLY A 53 -9.63 14.07 0.83
CA GLY A 53 -8.58 14.65 -0.01
C GLY A 53 -7.72 13.64 -0.74
N GLY A 54 -8.04 12.36 -0.66
CA GLY A 54 -7.13 11.31 -1.09
C GLY A 54 -5.93 11.22 -0.15
N GLY A 55 -5.09 10.24 -0.33
CA GLY A 55 -3.91 10.07 0.50
C GLY A 55 -3.65 8.60 0.79
N HIS A 56 -2.58 8.33 1.49
CA HIS A 56 -2.21 6.97 1.88
C HIS A 56 -3.11 6.43 3.00
N ASP A 57 -3.21 5.12 3.09
CA ASP A 57 -4.18 4.43 3.96
C ASP A 57 -3.81 4.46 5.43
N LEU A 58 -2.53 4.34 5.76
CA LEU A 58 -2.04 4.21 7.13
C LEU A 58 -1.01 5.28 7.48
N ILE A 59 -1.10 5.79 8.70
CA ILE A 59 -0.19 6.75 9.28
C ILE A 59 0.49 6.18 10.53
N GLY A 60 1.60 6.75 10.94
CA GLY A 60 2.36 6.34 12.12
C GLY A 60 3.85 6.14 11.86
N LEU A 61 4.28 6.22 10.59
CA LEU A 61 5.67 6.22 10.19
C LEU A 61 5.94 7.48 9.39
N ASP A 62 6.78 8.37 9.93
CA ASP A 62 6.96 9.71 9.37
C ASP A 62 7.51 9.72 7.94
N GLU A 63 8.36 8.76 7.60
CA GLU A 63 9.00 8.70 6.28
C GLU A 63 8.19 7.93 5.23
N TRP A 64 7.17 7.20 5.62
CA TRP A 64 6.46 6.27 4.75
C TRP A 64 5.01 6.67 4.50
N ALA A 65 4.59 6.62 3.24
CA ALA A 65 3.19 6.67 2.83
C ALA A 65 2.75 5.24 2.50
N ILE A 66 1.95 4.64 3.36
CA ILE A 66 1.59 3.22 3.29
C ILE A 66 0.21 3.06 2.68
N GLU A 67 0.14 2.32 1.57
CA GLU A 67 -1.09 1.81 0.97
C GLU A 67 -1.32 0.38 1.39
N CYS A 68 -2.56 0.04 1.67
CA CYS A 68 -2.96 -1.31 2.06
C CYS A 68 -3.93 -1.89 1.03
N LYS A 69 -3.61 -3.05 0.46
CA LYS A 69 -4.41 -3.73 -0.56
C LYS A 69 -4.69 -5.16 -0.15
N ARG A 70 -5.96 -5.47 0.05
CA ARG A 70 -6.41 -6.80 0.46
C ARG A 70 -7.48 -7.30 -0.52
N TYR A 71 -7.14 -8.29 -1.33
CA TYR A 71 -8.00 -8.82 -2.40
C TYR A 71 -7.99 -10.34 -2.42
N ALA A 72 -8.98 -10.93 -3.08
CA ALA A 72 -9.01 -12.37 -3.29
C ALA A 72 -7.85 -12.84 -4.15
N SER A 73 -7.52 -12.10 -5.21
CA SER A 73 -6.38 -12.34 -6.08
C SER A 73 -5.79 -11.03 -6.56
N ILE A 74 -4.50 -11.01 -6.80
CA ILE A 74 -3.75 -9.83 -7.22
C ILE A 74 -2.84 -10.22 -8.39
N SER A 75 -3.06 -9.62 -9.55
CA SER A 75 -2.23 -9.83 -10.74
C SER A 75 -1.03 -8.87 -10.75
N ASN A 76 -0.08 -9.11 -11.65
CA ASN A 76 1.02 -8.18 -11.86
C ASN A 76 0.54 -6.82 -12.37
N ALA A 77 -0.51 -6.79 -13.20
CA ALA A 77 -1.13 -5.55 -13.63
C ALA A 77 -1.74 -4.78 -12.46
N ASP A 78 -2.34 -5.49 -11.49
CA ASP A 78 -2.85 -4.89 -10.27
C ASP A 78 -1.72 -4.28 -9.44
N LYS A 79 -0.62 -5.00 -9.27
CA LYS A 79 0.55 -4.50 -8.54
C LYS A 79 1.11 -3.23 -9.17
N ALA A 80 1.21 -3.19 -10.49
CA ALA A 80 1.68 -2.01 -11.22
C ALA A 80 0.77 -0.80 -10.99
N ALA A 81 -0.55 -1.01 -11.00
CA ALA A 81 -1.51 0.06 -10.74
C ALA A 81 -1.47 0.52 -9.29
N PHE A 82 -1.34 -0.40 -8.33
CA PHE A 82 -1.17 -0.05 -6.91
C PHE A 82 0.09 0.78 -6.69
N TRP A 83 1.17 0.40 -7.35
CA TRP A 83 2.44 1.12 -7.23
C TRP A 83 2.32 2.56 -7.73
N ARG A 84 1.74 2.79 -8.91
CA ARG A 84 1.52 4.12 -9.44
C ARG A 84 0.68 4.98 -8.52
N GLN A 85 -0.39 4.43 -7.96
CA GLN A 85 -1.24 5.12 -7.01
C GLN A 85 -0.45 5.51 -5.75
N ALA A 86 0.33 4.59 -5.21
CA ALA A 86 1.12 4.81 -4.01
C ALA A 86 2.18 5.89 -4.22
N VAL A 87 2.88 5.86 -5.36
CA VAL A 87 3.89 6.87 -5.71
C VAL A 87 3.26 8.26 -5.81
N ASP A 88 2.12 8.37 -6.49
CA ASP A 88 1.41 9.64 -6.65
C ASP A 88 1.01 10.23 -5.29
N GLN A 89 0.46 9.41 -4.41
CA GLN A 89 0.06 9.83 -3.07
C GLN A 89 1.26 10.21 -2.19
N ALA A 90 2.33 9.44 -2.26
CA ALA A 90 3.55 9.69 -1.48
C ALA A 90 4.21 11.02 -1.88
N ARG A 91 4.22 11.34 -3.18
CA ARG A 91 4.75 12.61 -3.68
C ARG A 91 4.00 13.81 -3.12
N ARG A 92 2.70 13.71 -2.94
CA ARG A 92 1.87 14.80 -2.41
C ARG A 92 2.22 15.17 -0.98
N VAL A 93 2.76 14.23 -0.22
CA VAL A 93 3.10 14.41 1.20
C VAL A 93 4.60 14.31 1.46
N ASP A 94 5.41 14.23 0.39
CA ASP A 94 6.87 14.11 0.46
C ASP A 94 7.34 12.95 1.33
N LYS A 95 6.78 11.77 1.04
CA LYS A 95 7.10 10.52 1.75
C LYS A 95 7.51 9.43 0.77
N THR A 96 8.09 8.36 1.29
CA THR A 96 8.46 7.18 0.51
C THR A 96 7.26 6.24 0.38
N PRO A 97 6.88 5.81 -0.83
CA PRO A 97 5.74 4.91 -1.00
C PRO A 97 6.05 3.49 -0.56
N ALA A 98 5.06 2.85 0.03
CA ALA A 98 5.06 1.41 0.29
C ALA A 98 3.65 0.87 0.03
N VAL A 99 3.55 -0.23 -0.71
CA VAL A 99 2.29 -0.93 -0.93
C VAL A 99 2.35 -2.26 -0.19
N CYS A 100 1.62 -2.37 0.90
CA CYS A 100 1.44 -3.62 1.62
C CYS A 100 0.22 -4.31 1.05
N PHE A 101 0.39 -5.50 0.52
CA PHE A 101 -0.70 -6.22 -0.13
C PHE A 101 -0.73 -7.68 0.29
N ARG A 102 -1.93 -8.23 0.29
CA ARG A 102 -2.17 -9.63 0.55
C ARG A 102 -3.35 -10.13 -0.29
N GLN A 103 -3.18 -11.28 -0.93
CA GLN A 103 -4.29 -12.01 -1.54
C GLN A 103 -4.73 -13.17 -0.63
N ASP A 104 -5.89 -13.74 -0.92
CA ASP A 104 -6.41 -14.87 -0.12
C ASP A 104 -5.41 -16.03 -0.11
N ARG A 105 -5.25 -16.65 1.05
CA ARG A 105 -4.37 -17.81 1.29
C ARG A 105 -2.89 -17.53 1.09
N ASP A 106 -2.50 -16.25 1.06
CA ASP A 106 -1.12 -15.85 0.90
C ASP A 106 -0.67 -14.99 2.09
N GLN A 107 0.61 -14.71 2.17
CA GLN A 107 1.20 -13.85 3.18
C GLN A 107 1.25 -12.40 2.71
N TRP A 108 1.39 -11.48 3.65
CA TRP A 108 1.62 -10.08 3.35
C TRP A 108 2.95 -9.90 2.63
N ARG A 109 2.90 -9.11 1.55
CA ARG A 109 4.05 -8.70 0.75
C ARG A 109 4.07 -7.18 0.67
N VAL A 110 5.24 -6.61 0.40
CA VAL A 110 5.38 -5.15 0.34
C VAL A 110 6.15 -4.76 -0.91
N LEU A 111 5.61 -3.81 -1.67
CA LEU A 111 6.33 -3.13 -2.74
C LEU A 111 6.98 -1.89 -2.16
N VAL A 112 8.28 -1.74 -2.39
CA VAL A 112 9.07 -0.58 -1.97
C VAL A 112 9.92 -0.09 -3.14
N PRO A 113 10.42 1.16 -3.13
CA PRO A 113 11.34 1.63 -4.17
C PRO A 113 12.61 0.80 -4.18
N TYR A 114 13.12 0.52 -5.37
CA TYR A 114 14.42 -0.11 -5.49
C TYR A 114 15.50 0.87 -4.96
N PRO A 115 16.39 0.44 -4.07
CA PRO A 115 17.23 1.37 -3.29
C PRO A 115 18.13 2.30 -4.09
N THR A 116 18.46 1.92 -5.33
CA THR A 116 19.42 2.68 -6.14
C THR A 116 18.78 3.68 -7.09
N ASP A 117 17.45 3.77 -7.13
CA ASP A 117 16.77 4.59 -8.15
C ASP A 117 15.62 5.42 -7.57
N ILE A 118 16.01 6.45 -6.83
CA ILE A 118 15.06 7.39 -6.24
C ILE A 118 14.44 8.36 -7.27
N TYR A 119 14.96 8.40 -8.49
CA TYR A 119 14.50 9.37 -9.50
C TYR A 119 13.38 8.83 -10.40
N ASN A 120 13.24 7.51 -10.50
CA ASN A 120 12.25 6.85 -11.36
C ASN A 120 11.37 5.86 -10.60
N ILE A 121 10.96 6.24 -9.39
CA ILE A 121 10.19 5.35 -8.51
C ILE A 121 8.77 5.07 -9.00
N ASP A 122 8.27 5.86 -9.94
CA ASP A 122 6.95 5.68 -10.54
C ASP A 122 6.87 4.49 -11.51
N ASP A 123 8.01 4.05 -12.05
CA ASP A 123 8.03 2.84 -12.87
C ASP A 123 7.95 1.59 -11.97
N PHE A 124 6.93 0.76 -12.19
CA PHE A 124 6.75 -0.48 -11.43
C PHE A 124 8.00 -1.38 -11.45
N ARG A 125 8.75 -1.38 -12.55
CA ARG A 125 10.00 -2.15 -12.68
C ARG A 125 11.11 -1.65 -11.75
N ARG A 126 10.94 -0.45 -11.19
CA ARG A 126 11.86 0.16 -10.22
C ARG A 126 11.42 -0.08 -8.78
N SER A 127 10.40 -0.89 -8.58
CA SER A 127 9.98 -1.34 -7.26
C SER A 127 10.55 -2.74 -6.98
N ALA A 128 10.69 -3.05 -5.71
CA ALA A 128 11.06 -4.38 -5.23
C ALA A 128 9.92 -4.96 -4.40
N GLU A 129 9.61 -6.22 -4.60
CA GLU A 129 8.66 -6.94 -3.77
C GLU A 129 9.42 -7.68 -2.66
N ILE A 130 9.13 -7.35 -1.42
CA ILE A 130 9.80 -7.94 -0.25
C ILE A 130 8.76 -8.52 0.72
N SER A 131 9.21 -9.32 1.68
CA SER A 131 8.33 -9.82 2.74
C SER A 131 7.96 -8.69 3.70
N LEU A 132 6.83 -8.84 4.40
CA LEU A 132 6.47 -7.91 5.46
C LEU A 132 7.52 -7.91 6.58
N GLU A 133 8.07 -9.06 6.92
CA GLU A 133 9.14 -9.18 7.91
C GLU A 133 10.36 -8.32 7.54
N LEU A 134 10.81 -8.38 6.29
CA LEU A 134 11.94 -7.56 5.84
C LEU A 134 11.60 -6.07 5.88
N PHE A 135 10.39 -5.70 5.45
CA PHE A 135 9.94 -4.31 5.53
C PHE A 135 9.94 -3.80 6.98
N CYS A 136 9.44 -4.60 7.91
CA CYS A 136 9.45 -4.28 9.33
C CYS A 136 10.89 -4.13 9.87
N GLY A 137 11.81 -4.97 9.38
CA GLY A 137 13.23 -4.82 9.70
C GLY A 137 13.81 -3.49 9.23
N LEU A 138 13.48 -3.05 8.02
CA LEU A 138 13.90 -1.75 7.50
C LEU A 138 13.35 -0.57 8.32
N ILE A 139 12.13 -0.69 8.81
CA ILE A 139 11.53 0.32 9.69
C ILE A 139 12.27 0.40 11.01
N THR A 140 12.54 -0.73 11.63
CA THR A 140 13.17 -0.78 12.96
C THR A 140 14.63 -0.34 12.95
N GLU A 141 15.37 -0.61 11.91
CA GLU A 141 16.76 -0.15 11.77
C GLU A 141 16.87 1.39 11.77
N LYS A 142 15.88 2.07 11.24
CA LYS A 142 15.85 3.54 11.22
C LYS A 142 15.47 4.17 12.55
N ILE A 143 14.88 3.41 13.45
CA ILE A 143 14.48 3.88 14.78
C ILE A 143 15.65 3.83 15.76
N ILE A 144 16.64 3.01 15.46
CA ILE A 144 17.86 2.89 16.23
C ILE A 144 18.89 3.90 15.75
#